data_45ba645ca82eda0fecd0f562f474355d
#
_entry.id   45ba645ca82eda0fecd0f562f474355d
#
_cell.length_a   1.000
_cell.length_b   1.000
_cell.length_c   1.000
_cell.angle_alpha   90.00
_cell.angle_beta   90.00
_cell.angle_gamma   90.00
#
_symmetry.space_group_name_H-M   'P 1'
#
loop_
_entity.id
_entity.type
_entity.pdbx_description
1 polymer ?
#
loop_
_entity_poly.entity_id
_entity_poly.type
_entity_poly.pdbx_seq_one_letter_code
_entity_poly.pdbx_strand_id
1 'polypeptide(L)'
;MKNKKGLSDIVVTLIIIVLSLVAVGVVWAVVNNLLKGGSAGVDINSKCLGLNLQITQANCSLSGVSKMCDIQVSRSGTTSDTLAGIKLVFRNMTSGVSSATAIDVAGDIPVVAGKKITYQNSTLNTTNGGIDTVQLTPYFKDTSGNVQLCSQTSSFNFIG
;
A
#
# COMPACT_ATOMS: atom_id res chain seq x y z
N MET A 1 -32.31 -37.97 -57.11
CA MET A 1 -31.70 -37.96 -55.76
C MET A 1 -31.28 -36.53 -55.45
N LYS A 2 -32.11 -35.80 -54.71
CA LYS A 2 -31.88 -34.37 -54.41
C LYS A 2 -30.84 -34.20 -53.31
N ASN A 3 -29.90 -33.30 -53.57
CA ASN A 3 -28.72 -32.94 -52.71
C ASN A 3 -29.09 -32.59 -51.26
N LYS A 4 -28.91 -33.53 -50.36
CA LYS A 4 -28.96 -33.30 -48.91
C LYS A 4 -27.68 -32.67 -48.34
N LYS A 5 -26.65 -32.42 -49.15
CA LYS A 5 -25.33 -31.90 -48.73
C LYS A 5 -25.34 -30.39 -48.44
N GLY A 6 -26.17 -29.57 -49.04
CA GLY A 6 -26.17 -28.13 -48.87
C GLY A 6 -26.73 -27.63 -47.52
N LEU A 7 -27.65 -28.39 -46.90
CA LEU A 7 -28.21 -28.02 -45.60
C LEU A 7 -27.20 -28.27 -44.43
N SER A 8 -26.35 -29.29 -44.57
CA SER A 8 -25.34 -29.63 -43.59
C SER A 8 -24.25 -28.56 -43.49
N ASP A 9 -23.80 -28.02 -44.61
CA ASP A 9 -22.74 -26.98 -44.63
C ASP A 9 -23.22 -25.65 -44.04
N ILE A 10 -24.46 -25.28 -44.24
CA ILE A 10 -25.03 -24.05 -43.64
C ILE A 10 -25.14 -24.19 -42.11
N VAL A 11 -25.55 -25.34 -41.62
CA VAL A 11 -25.66 -25.60 -40.18
C VAL A 11 -24.28 -25.61 -39.50
N VAL A 12 -23.28 -26.22 -40.12
CA VAL A 12 -21.91 -26.24 -39.62
C VAL A 12 -21.32 -24.84 -39.56
N THR A 13 -21.49 -24.04 -40.60
CA THR A 13 -21.00 -22.64 -40.60
C THR A 13 -21.69 -21.79 -39.54
N LEU A 14 -22.97 -21.97 -39.32
CA LEU A 14 -23.72 -21.28 -38.26
C LEU A 14 -23.20 -21.65 -36.87
N ILE A 15 -22.96 -22.93 -36.64
CA ILE A 15 -22.38 -23.39 -35.34
C ILE A 15 -21.01 -22.80 -35.09
N ILE A 16 -20.13 -22.76 -36.09
CA ILE A 16 -18.77 -22.19 -35.96
C ILE A 16 -18.85 -20.69 -35.65
N ILE A 17 -19.74 -19.95 -36.31
CA ILE A 17 -19.92 -18.52 -36.05
C ILE A 17 -20.39 -18.30 -34.61
N VAL A 18 -21.39 -19.05 -34.14
CA VAL A 18 -21.90 -18.94 -32.77
C VAL A 18 -20.82 -19.27 -31.76
N LEU A 19 -20.06 -20.35 -31.94
CA LEU A 19 -18.97 -20.74 -31.07
C LEU A 19 -17.86 -19.68 -31.02
N SER A 20 -17.51 -19.07 -32.16
CA SER A 20 -16.50 -18.02 -32.20
C SER A 20 -16.95 -16.77 -31.45
N LEU A 21 -18.22 -16.36 -31.57
CA LEU A 21 -18.77 -15.22 -30.83
C LEU A 21 -18.78 -15.47 -29.31
N VAL A 22 -19.17 -16.69 -28.91
CA VAL A 22 -19.13 -17.07 -27.47
C VAL A 22 -17.70 -17.06 -26.95
N ALA A 23 -16.74 -17.60 -27.68
CA ALA A 23 -15.33 -17.60 -27.30
C ALA A 23 -14.79 -16.18 -27.11
N VAL A 24 -15.08 -15.27 -28.05
CA VAL A 24 -14.69 -13.85 -27.94
C VAL A 24 -15.33 -13.19 -26.72
N GLY A 25 -16.62 -13.46 -26.47
CA GLY A 25 -17.32 -12.92 -25.30
C GLY A 25 -16.72 -13.36 -23.99
N VAL A 26 -16.34 -14.63 -23.86
CA VAL A 26 -15.68 -15.17 -22.66
C VAL A 26 -14.30 -14.52 -22.46
N VAL A 27 -13.49 -14.45 -23.51
CA VAL A 27 -12.16 -13.81 -23.45
C VAL A 27 -12.28 -12.35 -23.03
N TRP A 28 -13.24 -11.62 -23.62
CA TRP A 28 -13.46 -10.21 -23.27
C TRP A 28 -13.86 -10.04 -21.80
N ALA A 29 -14.74 -10.89 -21.26
CA ALA A 29 -15.13 -10.85 -19.85
C ALA A 29 -13.95 -11.10 -18.91
N VAL A 30 -13.09 -12.07 -19.22
CA VAL A 30 -11.89 -12.38 -18.43
C VAL A 30 -10.89 -11.23 -18.48
N VAL A 31 -10.59 -10.70 -19.66
CA VAL A 31 -9.66 -9.58 -19.85
C VAL A 31 -10.15 -8.33 -19.12
N ASN A 32 -11.44 -8.01 -19.23
CA ASN A 32 -12.03 -6.85 -18.54
C ASN A 32 -11.92 -6.98 -17.01
N ASN A 33 -12.09 -8.19 -16.47
CA ASN A 33 -11.94 -8.45 -15.05
C ASN A 33 -10.48 -8.33 -14.57
N LEU A 34 -9.53 -8.82 -15.37
CA LEU A 34 -8.10 -8.68 -15.12
C LEU A 34 -7.64 -7.21 -15.19
N LEU A 35 -8.12 -6.45 -16.16
CA LEU A 35 -7.78 -5.03 -16.30
C LEU A 35 -8.31 -4.20 -15.12
N LYS A 36 -9.52 -4.47 -14.65
CA LYS A 36 -10.08 -3.77 -13.48
C LYS A 36 -9.28 -4.04 -12.20
N GLY A 37 -8.80 -5.26 -12.01
CA GLY A 37 -7.96 -5.62 -10.85
C GLY A 37 -6.53 -5.10 -10.96
N GLY A 38 -5.96 -5.11 -12.17
CA GLY A 38 -4.56 -4.70 -12.40
C GLY A 38 -4.35 -3.18 -12.38
N SER A 39 -5.32 -2.41 -12.88
CA SER A 39 -5.17 -0.95 -12.98
C SER A 39 -5.09 -0.26 -11.62
N ALA A 40 -5.79 -0.74 -10.60
CA ALA A 40 -5.76 -0.17 -9.26
C ALA A 40 -4.37 -0.29 -8.59
N GLY A 41 -3.70 -1.43 -8.78
CA GLY A 41 -2.35 -1.64 -8.26
C GLY A 41 -1.28 -0.80 -8.96
N VAL A 42 -1.41 -0.61 -10.27
CA VAL A 42 -0.47 0.22 -11.06
C VAL A 42 -0.59 1.69 -10.68
N ASP A 43 -1.81 2.19 -10.48
CA ASP A 43 -2.05 3.58 -10.06
C ASP A 43 -1.41 3.87 -8.70
N ILE A 44 -1.59 2.99 -7.72
CA ILE A 44 -1.02 3.16 -6.37
C ILE A 44 0.51 3.07 -6.41
N ASN A 45 1.08 2.14 -7.17
CA ASN A 45 2.53 2.06 -7.31
C ASN A 45 3.12 3.33 -7.93
N SER A 46 2.44 3.91 -8.90
CA SER A 46 2.84 5.20 -9.50
C SER A 46 2.82 6.34 -8.48
N LYS A 47 1.79 6.40 -7.63
CA LYS A 47 1.69 7.38 -6.53
C LYS A 47 2.79 7.19 -5.50
N CYS A 48 3.12 5.95 -5.17
CA CYS A 48 4.21 5.64 -4.26
C CYS A 48 5.58 6.09 -4.80
N LEU A 49 5.84 5.93 -6.10
CA LEU A 49 7.12 6.32 -6.72
C LEU A 49 7.38 7.83 -6.66
N GLY A 50 6.34 8.64 -6.76
CA GLY A 50 6.46 10.11 -6.70
C GLY A 50 6.45 10.65 -5.27
N LEU A 51 6.27 9.80 -4.26
CA LEU A 51 6.19 10.18 -2.86
C LEU A 51 7.54 10.05 -2.19
N ASN A 52 7.99 11.11 -1.53
CA ASN A 52 9.15 11.08 -0.66
C ASN A 52 8.74 11.55 0.74
N LEU A 53 8.69 10.61 1.67
CA LEU A 53 8.43 10.84 3.09
C LEU A 53 9.68 10.57 3.89
N GLN A 54 10.04 11.52 4.74
CA GLN A 54 11.22 11.43 5.59
C GLN A 54 10.86 11.77 7.03
N ILE A 55 11.43 11.03 7.95
CA ILE A 55 11.43 11.40 9.37
C ILE A 55 12.57 12.42 9.55
N THR A 56 12.21 13.63 9.92
CA THR A 56 13.17 14.73 10.10
C THR A 56 13.66 14.81 11.54
N GLN A 57 12.82 14.40 12.49
CA GLN A 57 13.15 14.39 13.90
C GLN A 57 12.35 13.30 14.59
N ALA A 58 12.99 12.62 15.53
CA ALA A 58 12.30 11.71 16.42
C ALA A 58 12.94 11.84 17.82
N ASN A 59 12.14 12.13 18.81
CA ASN A 59 12.55 12.27 20.19
C ASN A 59 11.65 11.43 21.08
N CYS A 60 12.25 10.46 21.77
CA CYS A 60 11.53 9.59 22.68
C CYS A 60 11.99 9.86 24.12
N SER A 61 11.05 10.18 24.98
CA SER A 61 11.29 10.41 26.40
C SER A 61 10.53 9.40 27.25
N LEU A 62 11.11 9.06 28.40
CA LEU A 62 10.42 8.26 29.41
C LEU A 62 9.53 9.21 30.22
N SER A 63 8.23 8.94 30.22
CA SER A 63 7.26 9.60 31.09
C SER A 63 6.62 8.54 31.98
N GLY A 64 7.18 8.34 33.18
CA GLY A 64 6.72 7.30 34.10
C GLY A 64 6.91 5.88 33.53
N VAL A 65 5.83 5.10 33.47
CA VAL A 65 5.83 3.73 32.93
C VAL A 65 5.66 3.70 31.40
N SER A 66 5.39 4.83 30.78
CA SER A 66 5.10 4.92 29.33
C SER A 66 6.23 5.67 28.62
N LYS A 67 6.61 5.23 27.43
CA LYS A 67 7.42 6.02 26.51
C LYS A 67 6.53 6.88 25.64
N MET A 68 6.91 8.14 25.56
CA MET A 68 6.31 9.11 24.65
C MET A 68 7.33 9.42 23.56
N CYS A 69 6.94 9.24 22.31
CA CYS A 69 7.77 9.55 21.15
C CYS A 69 7.10 10.65 20.32
N ASP A 70 7.81 11.72 20.13
CA ASP A 70 7.46 12.79 19.20
C ASP A 70 8.23 12.59 17.89
N ILE A 71 7.52 12.36 16.82
CA ILE A 71 8.09 12.10 15.49
C ILE A 71 7.64 13.21 14.57
N GLN A 72 8.59 13.88 13.94
CA GLN A 72 8.31 14.85 12.90
C GLN A 72 8.57 14.24 11.53
N VAL A 73 7.53 14.25 10.70
CA VAL A 73 7.56 13.71 9.35
C VAL A 73 7.43 14.85 8.37
N SER A 74 8.30 14.88 7.38
CA SER A 74 8.22 15.80 6.24
C SER A 74 7.90 15.04 4.98
N ARG A 75 7.04 15.62 4.14
CA ARG A 75 6.71 15.11 2.82
C ARG A 75 7.32 16.04 1.76
N SER A 76 8.08 15.44 0.89
CA SER A 76 8.56 16.05 -0.35
C SER A 76 8.24 15.12 -1.52
N GLY A 77 8.23 15.63 -2.72
CA GLY A 77 7.94 14.86 -3.90
C GLY A 77 7.04 15.60 -4.88
N THR A 78 6.80 14.99 -6.01
CA THR A 78 6.06 15.59 -7.13
C THR A 78 4.57 15.27 -7.11
N THR A 79 4.15 14.31 -6.30
CA THR A 79 2.73 13.91 -6.22
C THR A 79 1.98 14.74 -5.20
N SER A 80 0.85 15.30 -5.62
CA SER A 80 -0.12 15.98 -4.76
C SER A 80 -1.23 15.05 -4.24
N ASP A 81 -1.11 13.75 -4.51
CA ASP A 81 -2.11 12.78 -4.08
C ASP A 81 -2.25 12.72 -2.56
N THR A 82 -3.47 12.69 -2.08
CA THR A 82 -3.77 12.60 -0.65
C THR A 82 -3.38 11.23 -0.10
N LEU A 83 -2.51 11.21 0.89
CA LEU A 83 -2.11 10.02 1.60
C LEU A 83 -3.26 9.51 2.47
N ALA A 84 -3.47 8.19 2.52
CA ALA A 84 -4.44 7.62 3.44
C ALA A 84 -3.87 7.52 4.87
N GLY A 85 -2.55 7.40 4.99
CA GLY A 85 -1.85 7.39 6.27
C GLY A 85 -0.45 6.81 6.19
N ILE A 86 0.13 6.60 7.34
CA ILE A 86 1.44 5.98 7.51
C ILE A 86 1.40 4.88 8.56
N LYS A 87 2.24 3.88 8.39
CA LYS A 87 2.51 2.85 9.40
C LYS A 87 3.88 3.13 10.03
N LEU A 88 3.93 3.17 11.35
CA LEU A 88 5.16 3.33 12.12
C LEU A 88 5.51 2.02 12.82
N VAL A 89 6.77 1.62 12.70
CA VAL A 89 7.32 0.46 13.40
C VAL A 89 8.56 0.90 14.16
N PHE A 90 8.55 0.67 15.46
CA PHE A 90 9.71 0.92 16.33
C PHE A 90 10.55 -0.34 16.41
N ARG A 91 11.85 -0.20 16.28
CA ARG A 91 12.80 -1.32 16.30
C ARG A 91 13.96 -1.04 17.23
N ASN A 92 14.54 -2.12 17.71
CA ASN A 92 15.88 -2.13 18.27
C ASN A 92 16.80 -2.88 17.30
N MET A 93 17.70 -2.16 16.64
CA MET A 93 18.60 -2.74 15.64
C MET A 93 19.64 -3.67 16.28
N THR A 94 20.02 -3.41 17.54
CA THR A 94 21.01 -4.21 18.26
C THR A 94 20.44 -5.58 18.68
N SER A 95 19.21 -5.61 19.16
CA SER A 95 18.56 -6.85 19.60
C SER A 95 17.69 -7.52 18.52
N GLY A 96 17.43 -6.82 17.41
CA GLY A 96 16.51 -7.29 16.35
C GLY A 96 15.03 -7.29 16.75
N VAL A 97 14.70 -6.82 17.94
CA VAL A 97 13.32 -6.75 18.43
C VAL A 97 12.59 -5.58 17.78
N SER A 98 11.40 -5.81 17.28
CA SER A 98 10.50 -4.77 16.77
C SER A 98 9.25 -4.66 17.63
N SER A 99 8.56 -3.53 17.56
CA SER A 99 7.21 -3.42 18.11
C SER A 99 6.32 -4.50 17.49
N ALA A 100 5.56 -5.18 18.34
CA ALA A 100 4.71 -6.31 17.92
C ALA A 100 3.65 -5.88 16.89
N THR A 101 3.28 -4.63 16.87
CA THR A 101 2.24 -4.09 15.98
C THR A 101 2.70 -2.78 15.36
N ALA A 102 2.49 -2.66 14.05
CA ALA A 102 2.67 -1.38 13.36
C ALA A 102 1.60 -0.39 13.83
N ILE A 103 2.04 0.81 14.16
CA ILE A 103 1.16 1.89 14.60
C ILE A 103 0.57 2.55 13.36
N ASP A 104 -0.74 2.61 13.31
CA ASP A 104 -1.47 3.27 12.23
C ASP A 104 -1.71 4.73 12.56
N VAL A 105 -1.18 5.61 11.74
CA VAL A 105 -1.45 7.05 11.80
C VAL A 105 -2.22 7.41 10.55
N ALA A 106 -3.53 7.42 10.67
CA ALA A 106 -4.42 7.75 9.57
C ALA A 106 -4.37 9.26 9.24
N GLY A 107 -4.66 9.57 7.99
CA GLY A 107 -4.76 10.92 7.45
C GLY A 107 -3.53 11.39 6.70
N ASP A 108 -3.73 12.45 5.93
CA ASP A 108 -2.72 12.99 5.03
C ASP A 108 -1.57 13.68 5.78
N ILE A 109 -0.42 13.68 5.14
CA ILE A 109 0.73 14.48 5.49
C ILE A 109 0.88 15.53 4.40
N PRO A 110 0.58 16.80 4.70
CA PRO A 110 0.63 17.84 3.68
C PRO A 110 2.06 18.04 3.16
N VAL A 111 2.16 18.30 1.86
CA VAL A 111 3.42 18.63 1.21
C VAL A 111 3.93 19.94 1.81
N VAL A 112 5.22 20.01 2.10
CA VAL A 112 5.91 21.19 2.65
C VAL A 112 5.67 21.49 4.13
N ALA A 113 4.46 21.22 4.67
CA ALA A 113 4.15 21.61 6.06
C ALA A 113 4.70 20.63 7.11
N GLY A 114 4.91 19.36 6.74
CA GLY A 114 5.25 18.31 7.69
C GLY A 114 4.12 18.00 8.68
N LYS A 115 4.27 16.92 9.44
CA LYS A 115 3.32 16.54 10.48
C LYS A 115 4.08 16.07 11.71
N LYS A 116 3.73 16.65 12.87
CA LYS A 116 4.19 16.13 14.15
C LYS A 116 3.22 15.05 14.62
N ILE A 117 3.76 13.91 15.00
CA ILE A 117 3.05 12.76 15.51
C ILE A 117 3.56 12.47 16.90
N THR A 118 2.70 12.59 17.89
CA THR A 118 3.02 12.19 19.26
C THR A 118 2.43 10.81 19.51
N TYR A 119 3.29 9.87 19.84
CA TYR A 119 2.91 8.51 20.15
C TYR A 119 3.23 8.17 21.60
N GLN A 120 2.22 7.72 22.33
CA GLN A 120 2.37 7.29 23.72
C GLN A 120 1.97 5.83 23.85
N ASN A 121 2.87 4.98 24.33
CA ASN A 121 2.56 3.58 24.56
C ASN A 121 3.28 3.01 25.77
N SER A 122 2.52 2.36 26.63
CA SER A 122 3.05 1.63 27.80
C SER A 122 3.74 0.30 27.45
N THR A 123 3.49 -0.25 26.27
CA THR A 123 4.02 -1.55 25.84
C THR A 123 5.33 -1.48 25.04
N LEU A 124 5.84 -0.28 24.76
CA LEU A 124 7.18 -0.13 24.22
C LEU A 124 8.20 -0.50 25.31
N ASN A 125 8.32 -1.80 25.55
CA ASN A 125 9.15 -2.34 26.60
C ASN A 125 10.63 -2.13 26.25
N THR A 126 11.31 -1.37 27.09
CA THR A 126 12.70 -1.01 26.90
C THR A 126 13.65 -1.79 27.82
N THR A 127 13.13 -2.85 28.44
CA THR A 127 13.84 -3.61 29.46
C THR A 127 15.07 -4.36 28.94
N ASN A 128 15.21 -4.54 27.62
CA ASN A 128 16.33 -5.26 27.01
C ASN A 128 16.97 -4.49 25.84
N GLY A 129 17.45 -3.27 26.13
CA GLY A 129 18.06 -2.45 25.11
C GLY A 129 17.02 -1.66 24.32
N GLY A 130 16.94 -0.37 24.58
CA GLY A 130 15.88 0.53 24.13
C GLY A 130 15.63 0.51 22.63
N ILE A 131 14.49 1.05 22.23
CA ILE A 131 14.20 1.36 20.83
C ILE A 131 15.23 2.38 20.37
N ASP A 132 15.89 2.06 19.27
CA ASP A 132 16.92 2.90 18.66
C ASP A 132 16.53 3.42 17.27
N THR A 133 15.49 2.83 16.67
CA THR A 133 15.08 3.15 15.31
C THR A 133 13.57 3.17 15.17
N VAL A 134 13.07 4.11 14.39
CA VAL A 134 11.68 4.12 13.90
C VAL A 134 11.67 4.00 12.38
N GLN A 135 10.83 3.13 11.86
CA GLN A 135 10.56 2.98 10.43
C GLN A 135 9.16 3.49 10.10
N LEU A 136 9.06 4.18 8.98
CA LEU A 136 7.83 4.75 8.46
C LEU A 136 7.55 4.14 7.09
N THR A 137 6.34 3.64 6.89
CA THR A 137 5.86 3.14 5.59
C THR A 137 4.55 3.85 5.23
N PRO A 138 4.49 4.63 4.16
CA PRO A 138 3.28 5.26 3.70
C PRO A 138 2.31 4.24 3.08
N TYR A 139 1.03 4.58 3.08
CA TYR A 139 0.02 3.78 2.42
C TYR A 139 -1.08 4.63 1.78
N PHE A 140 -1.65 4.09 0.72
CA PHE A 140 -2.85 4.59 0.09
C PHE A 140 -4.00 3.61 0.30
N LYS A 141 -5.22 4.05 0.01
CA LYS A 141 -6.37 3.16 -0.11
C LYS A 141 -6.76 3.04 -1.58
N ASP A 142 -7.05 1.82 -1.99
CA ASP A 142 -7.63 1.57 -3.30
C ASP A 142 -9.10 2.02 -3.37
N THR A 143 -9.70 1.93 -4.54
CA THR A 143 -11.12 2.29 -4.78
C THR A 143 -12.11 1.43 -3.98
N SER A 144 -11.66 0.29 -3.48
CA SER A 144 -12.43 -0.61 -2.61
C SER A 144 -12.19 -0.35 -1.13
N GLY A 145 -11.30 0.60 -0.78
CA GLY A 145 -10.95 0.95 0.59
C GLY A 145 -9.86 0.09 1.22
N ASN A 146 -9.26 -0.86 0.47
CA ASN A 146 -8.18 -1.69 0.99
C ASN A 146 -6.87 -0.89 1.10
N VAL A 147 -6.13 -1.17 2.16
CA VAL A 147 -4.84 -0.54 2.42
C VAL A 147 -3.77 -1.16 1.53
N GLN A 148 -3.08 -0.31 0.78
CA GLN A 148 -1.97 -0.67 -0.08
C GLN A 148 -0.71 0.05 0.41
N LEU A 149 0.24 -0.70 0.97
CA LEU A 149 1.50 -0.18 1.47
C LEU A 149 2.44 0.15 0.31
N CYS A 150 3.12 1.28 0.40
CA CYS A 150 4.23 1.58 -0.51
C CYS A 150 5.44 0.72 -0.16
N SER A 151 6.24 0.38 -1.17
CA SER A 151 7.49 -0.36 -0.98
C SER A 151 8.61 0.51 -0.36
N GLN A 152 8.48 1.83 -0.47
CA GLN A 152 9.43 2.77 0.11
C GLN A 152 9.21 2.91 1.61
N THR A 153 10.28 2.77 2.37
CA THR A 153 10.31 2.98 3.81
C THR A 153 11.37 4.02 4.16
N SER A 154 11.05 4.90 5.09
CA SER A 154 12.01 5.81 5.71
C SER A 154 12.34 5.33 7.10
N SER A 155 13.60 5.38 7.50
CA SER A 155 14.05 5.02 8.85
C SER A 155 14.80 6.17 9.48
N PHE A 156 14.65 6.31 10.78
CA PHE A 156 15.36 7.29 11.60
C PHE A 156 15.91 6.62 12.85
N ASN A 157 17.20 6.80 13.10
CA ASN A 157 17.85 6.31 14.29
C ASN A 157 17.76 7.36 15.39
N PHE A 158 17.28 6.97 16.56
CA PHE A 158 17.32 7.83 17.73
C PHE A 158 18.77 7.94 18.19
N ILE A 159 19.23 9.16 18.38
CA ILE A 159 20.48 9.40 19.06
C ILE A 159 20.15 9.29 20.55
N GLY A 160 20.66 8.26 21.18
CA GLY A 160 20.54 8.06 22.61
C GLY A 160 21.38 9.05 23.42
#